data_21545a8f986698ea840f424c09d78540
#
_entry.id   21545a8f986698ea840f424c09d78540
#
_cell.length_a   1.000
_cell.length_b   1.000
_cell.length_c   1.000
_cell.angle_alpha   90.00
_cell.angle_beta   90.00
_cell.angle_gamma   90.00
#
_symmetry.space_group_name_H-M   'P 1'
#
loop_
_entity.id
_entity.type
_entity.pdbx_description
1 polymer ?
#
loop_
_entity_poly.entity_id
_entity_poly.type
_entity_poly.pdbx_seq_one_letter_code
_entity_poly.pdbx_strand_id
1 'polypeptide(L)'
;AHAQQALDLNAEDGRCYLLMGICYASAKVSDDPILSRSVFWVACDMFAKAKQVDASCASDANKLIATYRQYFPSKEDVFFHRDLNEGSPYRVGGWVNRTTTCRSKAE
;
A
#
# COMPACT_ATOMS: atom_id res chain seq x y z
N ALA A 1 0.80 2.46 -16.82
CA ALA A 1 1.44 3.52 -16.06
C ALA A 1 2.94 3.43 -16.17
N HIS A 2 3.63 4.56 -16.09
CA HIS A 2 5.10 4.59 -16.25
C HIS A 2 5.82 3.76 -15.18
N ALA A 3 5.33 3.77 -13.95
CA ALA A 3 5.94 3.01 -12.86
C ALA A 3 5.86 1.50 -13.13
N GLN A 4 4.74 1.03 -13.67
CA GLN A 4 4.59 -0.38 -14.02
C GLN A 4 5.53 -0.77 -15.16
N GLN A 5 5.69 0.08 -16.14
CA GLN A 5 6.62 -0.18 -17.24
C GLN A 5 8.07 -0.24 -16.76
N ALA A 6 8.47 0.67 -15.90
CA ALA A 6 9.82 0.66 -15.33
C ALA A 6 10.06 -0.61 -14.50
N LEU A 7 9.05 -1.06 -13.74
CA LEU A 7 9.14 -2.28 -12.96
C LEU A 7 9.29 -3.51 -13.86
N ASP A 8 8.55 -3.56 -14.97
CA ASP A 8 8.64 -4.67 -15.93
C ASP A 8 10.02 -4.76 -16.57
N LEU A 9 10.68 -3.61 -16.76
CA LEU A 9 12.02 -3.55 -17.35
C LEU A 9 13.13 -3.84 -16.33
N ASN A 10 12.90 -3.54 -15.05
CA ASN A 10 13.90 -3.75 -14.01
C ASN A 10 13.23 -4.03 -12.66
N ALA A 11 12.82 -5.28 -12.48
CA ALA A 11 12.09 -5.71 -11.29
C ALA A 11 12.91 -5.66 -10.00
N GLU A 12 14.24 -5.53 -10.09
CA GLU A 12 15.11 -5.44 -8.92
C GLU A 12 15.43 -4.00 -8.52
N ASP A 13 14.90 -3.01 -9.24
CA ASP A 13 15.09 -1.60 -8.89
C ASP A 13 14.04 -1.18 -7.87
N GLY A 14 14.47 -1.06 -6.61
CA GLY A 14 13.57 -0.68 -5.51
C GLY A 14 12.90 0.66 -5.71
N ARG A 15 13.52 1.60 -6.43
CA ARG A 15 12.93 2.92 -6.69
C ARG A 15 11.65 2.81 -7.51
N CYS A 16 11.54 1.84 -8.39
CA CYS A 16 10.32 1.59 -9.15
C CYS A 16 9.18 1.17 -8.22
N TYR A 17 9.47 0.32 -7.24
CA TYR A 17 8.48 -0.07 -6.23
C TYR A 17 8.06 1.09 -5.35
N LEU A 18 9.01 1.96 -4.95
CA LEU A 18 8.68 3.16 -4.18
C LEU A 18 7.74 4.07 -4.97
N LEU A 19 8.03 4.28 -6.24
CA LEU A 19 7.19 5.11 -7.10
C LEU A 19 5.80 4.52 -7.27
N MET A 20 5.71 3.20 -7.50
CA MET A 20 4.41 2.52 -7.59
C MET A 20 3.60 2.67 -6.32
N GLY A 21 4.23 2.53 -5.16
CA GLY A 21 3.54 2.69 -3.88
C GLY A 21 2.97 4.09 -3.72
N ILE A 22 3.73 5.11 -4.07
CA ILE A 22 3.28 6.51 -4.02
C ILE A 22 2.10 6.73 -4.97
N CYS A 23 2.17 6.18 -6.18
CA CYS A 23 1.08 6.28 -7.15
C CYS A 23 -0.20 5.61 -6.63
N TYR A 24 -0.09 4.42 -6.06
CA TYR A 24 -1.25 3.72 -5.50
C TYR A 24 -1.86 4.48 -4.33
N ALA A 25 -1.03 5.12 -3.50
CA ALA A 25 -1.52 5.88 -2.35
C ALA A 25 -2.39 7.08 -2.76
N SER A 26 -2.25 7.55 -4.00
CA SER A 26 -3.05 8.67 -4.51
C SER A 26 -4.36 8.24 -5.17
N ALA A 27 -4.59 6.92 -5.30
CA ALA A 27 -5.77 6.41 -5.99
C ALA A 27 -7.01 6.53 -5.11
N LYS A 28 -8.15 6.84 -5.75
CA LYS A 28 -9.46 6.75 -5.10
C LYS A 28 -10.16 5.50 -5.63
N VAL A 29 -10.38 4.52 -4.76
CA VAL A 29 -10.91 3.22 -5.17
C VAL A 29 -12.32 2.94 -4.64
N SER A 30 -12.82 3.80 -3.76
CA SER A 30 -14.15 3.64 -3.16
C SER A 30 -14.69 4.97 -2.69
N ASP A 31 -16.02 5.10 -2.63
CA ASP A 31 -16.67 6.24 -1.98
C ASP A 31 -16.77 6.06 -0.46
N ASP A 32 -16.56 4.84 0.03
CA ASP A 32 -16.49 4.57 1.46
C ASP A 32 -15.14 5.07 2.00
N PRO A 33 -15.14 6.02 2.96
CA PRO A 33 -13.88 6.59 3.46
C PRO A 33 -12.94 5.55 4.06
N ILE A 34 -13.45 4.50 4.67
CA ILE A 34 -12.63 3.45 5.28
C ILE A 34 -12.04 2.56 4.19
N LEU A 35 -12.87 2.09 3.25
CA LEU A 35 -12.40 1.24 2.16
C LEU A 35 -11.44 1.98 1.23
N SER A 36 -11.62 3.28 1.06
CA SER A 36 -10.70 4.10 0.25
C SER A 36 -9.28 4.12 0.82
N ARG A 37 -9.12 3.92 2.13
CA ARG A 37 -7.81 3.87 2.77
C ARG A 37 -7.05 2.57 2.51
N SER A 38 -7.68 1.58 1.88
CA SER A 38 -7.02 0.32 1.53
C SER A 38 -5.84 0.51 0.59
N VAL A 39 -5.81 1.61 -0.18
CA VAL A 39 -4.67 1.92 -1.05
C VAL A 39 -3.39 2.11 -0.26
N PHE A 40 -3.48 2.55 0.99
CA PHE A 40 -2.30 2.73 1.84
C PHE A 40 -1.69 1.39 2.25
N TRP A 41 -2.50 0.33 2.36
CA TRP A 41 -1.97 -1.02 2.58
C TRP A 41 -1.14 -1.47 1.38
N VAL A 42 -1.66 -1.25 0.16
CA VAL A 42 -0.94 -1.58 -1.08
C VAL A 42 0.35 -0.76 -1.18
N ALA A 43 0.27 0.54 -0.87
CA ALA A 43 1.45 1.40 -0.90
C ALA A 43 2.56 0.86 0.02
N CYS A 44 2.20 0.51 1.25
CA CYS A 44 3.18 -0.05 2.20
C CYS A 44 3.72 -1.40 1.75
N ASP A 45 2.91 -2.23 1.08
CA ASP A 45 3.38 -3.48 0.50
C ASP A 45 4.46 -3.22 -0.56
N MET A 46 4.26 -2.18 -1.40
CA MET A 46 5.24 -1.81 -2.41
C MET A 46 6.53 -1.29 -1.78
N PHE A 47 6.42 -0.48 -0.73
CA PHE A 47 7.60 0.02 -0.02
C PHE A 47 8.38 -1.12 0.64
N ALA A 48 7.69 -2.08 1.24
CA ALA A 48 8.33 -3.26 1.82
C ALA A 48 9.03 -4.09 0.75
N LYS A 49 8.42 -4.22 -0.42
CA LYS A 49 9.03 -4.91 -1.56
C LYS A 49 10.28 -4.18 -2.03
N ALA A 50 10.23 -2.84 -2.08
CA ALA A 50 11.38 -2.03 -2.50
C ALA A 50 12.61 -2.34 -1.64
N LYS A 51 12.45 -2.32 -0.32
CA LYS A 51 13.60 -2.58 0.57
C LYS A 51 14.04 -4.05 0.55
N GLN A 52 13.14 -4.96 0.18
CA GLN A 52 13.48 -6.38 0.05
C GLN A 52 14.37 -6.64 -1.17
N VAL A 53 14.08 -5.99 -2.29
CA VAL A 53 14.82 -6.21 -3.55
C VAL A 53 16.03 -5.28 -3.69
N ASP A 54 16.06 -4.19 -2.94
CA ASP A 54 17.12 -3.18 -3.06
C ASP A 54 17.40 -2.56 -1.69
N ALA A 55 18.43 -3.04 -1.03
CA ALA A 55 18.79 -2.56 0.31
C ALA A 55 19.12 -1.07 0.35
N SER A 56 19.54 -0.47 -0.76
CA SER A 56 19.83 0.95 -0.82
C SER A 56 18.57 1.81 -0.67
N CYS A 57 17.38 1.23 -0.89
CA CYS A 57 16.10 1.91 -0.72
C CYS A 57 15.52 1.75 0.69
N ALA A 58 16.16 0.99 1.58
CA ALA A 58 15.58 0.65 2.89
C ALA A 58 15.26 1.89 3.72
N SER A 59 16.15 2.88 3.76
CA SER A 59 15.92 4.11 4.52
C SER A 59 14.70 4.87 4.02
N ASP A 60 14.60 5.07 2.70
CA ASP A 60 13.48 5.78 2.09
C ASP A 60 12.19 4.98 2.25
N ALA A 61 12.24 3.67 2.05
CA ALA A 61 11.08 2.80 2.22
C ALA A 61 10.54 2.85 3.64
N ASN A 62 11.42 2.81 4.64
CA ASN A 62 11.00 2.87 6.05
C ASN A 62 10.35 4.22 6.39
N LYS A 63 10.87 5.32 5.84
CA LYS A 63 10.26 6.64 6.04
C LYS A 63 8.88 6.72 5.42
N LEU A 64 8.71 6.19 4.21
CA LEU A 64 7.43 6.19 3.53
C LEU A 64 6.41 5.30 4.25
N ILE A 65 6.83 4.13 4.72
CA ILE A 65 5.97 3.25 5.50
C ILE A 65 5.50 3.96 6.76
N ALA A 66 6.40 4.60 7.51
CA ALA A 66 6.05 5.32 8.72
C ALA A 66 5.05 6.46 8.45
N THR A 67 5.21 7.15 7.31
CA THR A 67 4.31 8.23 6.92
C THR A 67 2.93 7.70 6.57
N TYR A 68 2.85 6.71 5.70
CA TYR A 68 1.56 6.23 5.18
C TYR A 68 0.79 5.34 6.16
N ARG A 69 1.47 4.69 7.11
CA ARG A 69 0.79 3.92 8.17
C ARG A 69 -0.18 4.78 8.98
N GLN A 70 0.08 6.06 9.09
CA GLN A 70 -0.79 6.99 9.81
C GLN A 70 -2.16 7.13 9.16
N TYR A 71 -2.28 6.78 7.89
CA TYR A 71 -3.52 6.88 7.12
C TYR A 71 -4.32 5.58 7.10
N PHE A 72 -3.82 4.51 7.71
CA PHE A 72 -4.56 3.25 7.84
C PHE A 72 -5.84 3.50 8.64
N PRO A 73 -6.92 2.71 8.38
CA PRO A 73 -8.10 2.76 9.24
C PRO A 73 -7.72 2.45 10.68
N SER A 74 -8.46 3.01 11.65
CA SER A 74 -8.26 2.67 13.05
C SER A 74 -8.70 1.23 13.31
N LYS A 75 -8.30 0.66 14.45
CA LYS A 75 -8.75 -0.67 14.86
C LYS A 75 -10.28 -0.72 14.97
N GLU A 76 -10.87 0.35 15.48
CA GLU A 76 -12.33 0.45 15.60
C GLU A 76 -12.99 0.47 14.23
N ASP A 77 -12.45 1.24 13.29
CA ASP A 77 -12.98 1.31 11.93
C ASP A 77 -12.97 -0.07 11.26
N VAL A 78 -11.89 -0.81 11.42
CA VAL A 78 -11.78 -2.17 10.85
C VAL A 78 -12.75 -3.12 11.54
N PHE A 79 -12.81 -3.06 12.88
CA PHE A 79 -13.65 -3.97 13.67
C PHE A 79 -15.13 -3.82 13.33
N PHE A 80 -15.60 -2.58 13.16
CA PHE A 80 -17.01 -2.32 12.92
C PHE A 80 -17.40 -2.34 11.44
N HIS A 81 -16.44 -2.41 10.54
CA HIS A 81 -16.75 -2.45 9.10
C HIS A 81 -16.99 -3.89 8.67
N ARG A 82 -18.21 -4.16 8.16
CA ARG A 82 -18.64 -5.52 7.80
C ARG A 82 -17.78 -6.17 6.72
N ASP A 83 -17.12 -5.37 5.87
CA ASP A 83 -16.33 -5.88 4.75
C ASP A 83 -14.86 -6.08 5.10
N LEU A 84 -14.45 -5.74 6.32
CA LEU A 84 -13.05 -5.80 6.73
C LEU A 84 -12.84 -6.74 7.90
N ASN A 85 -11.73 -7.48 7.84
CA ASN A 85 -11.25 -8.32 8.93
C ASN A 85 -9.75 -8.16 9.05
N GLU A 86 -9.28 -7.77 10.22
CA GLU A 86 -7.85 -7.60 10.49
C GLU A 86 -7.06 -8.85 10.09
N GLY A 87 -6.01 -8.65 9.30
CA GLY A 87 -5.14 -9.74 8.86
C GLY A 87 -5.66 -10.57 7.70
N SER A 88 -6.87 -10.30 7.21
CA SER A 88 -7.45 -11.05 6.09
C SER A 88 -7.06 -10.42 4.76
N PRO A 89 -6.98 -11.21 3.67
CA PRO A 89 -6.76 -10.66 2.34
C PRO A 89 -7.87 -9.70 1.95
N TYR A 90 -7.51 -8.62 1.28
CA TYR A 90 -8.45 -7.64 0.77
C TYR A 90 -8.04 -7.23 -0.64
N ARG A 91 -8.99 -7.24 -1.58
CA ARG A 91 -8.71 -6.85 -2.94
C ARG A 91 -9.07 -5.40 -3.18
N VAL A 92 -8.05 -4.63 -3.54
CA VAL A 92 -8.22 -3.23 -3.94
C VAL A 92 -8.58 -3.19 -5.42
N GLY A 93 -9.71 -2.57 -5.75
CA GLY A 93 -10.20 -2.50 -7.10
C GLY A 93 -9.63 -1.33 -7.90
N GLY A 94 -10.39 -0.91 -8.92
CA GLY A 94 -10.00 0.18 -9.79
C GLY A 94 -8.72 -0.15 -10.55
N TRP A 95 -7.96 0.89 -10.91
CA TRP A 95 -6.71 0.70 -11.65
C TRP A 95 -5.60 0.09 -10.79
N VAL A 96 -5.73 0.13 -9.46
CA VAL A 96 -4.77 -0.49 -8.54
C VAL A 96 -4.78 -2.01 -8.71
N ASN A 97 -5.95 -2.63 -8.68
CA ASN A 97 -6.19 -4.03 -8.99
C ASN A 97 -5.16 -4.98 -8.34
N ARG A 98 -5.02 -4.89 -7.02
CA ARG A 98 -4.09 -5.71 -6.24
C ARG A 98 -4.73 -6.24 -4.98
N THR A 99 -4.31 -7.44 -4.59
CA THR A 99 -4.69 -8.01 -3.30
C THR A 99 -3.66 -7.61 -2.25
N THR A 100 -4.14 -7.18 -1.10
CA THR A 100 -3.32 -6.78 0.04
C THR A 100 -3.87 -7.43 1.30
N THR A 101 -3.35 -7.06 2.45
CA THR A 101 -3.83 -7.55 3.74
C THR A 101 -4.46 -6.40 4.52
N CYS A 102 -5.65 -6.62 5.06
CA CYS A 102 -6.33 -5.64 5.90
C CYS A 102 -5.53 -5.40 7.17
N ARG A 103 -5.21 -4.14 7.45
CA ARG A 103 -4.42 -3.72 8.61
C ARG A 103 -5.01 -2.47 9.21
N SER A 104 -5.03 -2.42 10.54
CA SER A 104 -5.42 -1.22 11.24
C SER A 104 -4.21 -0.36 11.58
N LYS A 105 -4.48 0.91 11.89
CA LYS A 105 -3.46 1.85 12.32
C LYS A 105 -2.85 1.37 13.63
N ALA A 106 -1.52 1.41 13.73
CA ALA A 106 -0.82 1.09 14.97
C ALA A 106 -1.12 2.16 16.02
N GLU A 107 -1.35 1.72 17.24
CA GLU A 107 -1.54 2.61 18.38
C GLU A 107 -0.21 3.03 18.99
#